data_d6040ab13b2fdbb41ff36bb44623801a
#
_entry.id   d6040ab13b2fdbb41ff36bb44623801a
#
_cell.length_a   1.000
_cell.length_b   1.000
_cell.length_c   1.000
_cell.angle_alpha   90.00
_cell.angle_beta   90.00
_cell.angle_gamma   90.00
#
_symmetry.space_group_name_H-M   'P 1'
#
loop_
_entity.id
_entity.type
_entity.pdbx_description
1 polymer ?
#
loop_
_entity_poly.entity_id
_entity_poly.type
_entity_poly.pdbx_seq_one_letter_code
_entity_poly.pdbx_strand_id
1 'polypeptide(L)'
;MSTDQCRRLLEAYRFACSRPTSVLVLGGQRDFFSNGIHLGVIEASADPAQESWANINAMDDMVAAILTTTDRLVVAALGGNAAAGGAMLALAADEVWCRDGVVLNPHYKLMGLHGSEYWTYTLPRRVGPAMAGRLTQQALPVSTATAHRLGLVDRVIRAAPQEFGDEVTRYARRFAAMPAVQHRIVTKKEVRERDEASKPLDEYRAEELALMHRNFYGPGEPYHALRSAFVRKERRLGDPSQLDAEGVAHQRAAGRI
;
A
#
# COMPACT_ATOMS: atom_id res chain seq x y z
N MET A 1 -9.92 1.84 -0.78
CA MET A 1 -10.83 2.43 0.23
C MET A 1 -11.49 3.65 -0.39
N SER A 2 -12.80 3.89 -0.13
CA SER A 2 -13.47 5.13 -0.54
C SER A 2 -13.04 6.31 0.33
N THR A 3 -13.39 7.52 -0.10
CA THR A 3 -13.15 8.76 0.66
C THR A 3 -13.66 8.65 2.10
N ASP A 4 -14.89 8.17 2.29
CA ASP A 4 -15.48 8.00 3.63
C ASP A 4 -14.81 6.89 4.45
N GLN A 5 -14.39 5.80 3.80
CA GLN A 5 -13.65 4.74 4.50
C GLN A 5 -12.30 5.25 4.99
N CYS A 6 -11.59 6.06 4.19
CA CYS A 6 -10.32 6.67 4.60
C CYS A 6 -10.51 7.62 5.79
N ARG A 7 -11.54 8.48 5.75
CA ARG A 7 -11.85 9.40 6.85
C ARG A 7 -12.19 8.66 8.15
N ARG A 8 -13.07 7.64 8.08
CA ARG A 8 -13.41 6.82 9.26
C ARG A 8 -12.20 6.06 9.81
N LEU A 9 -11.33 5.56 8.93
CA LEU A 9 -10.10 4.91 9.39
C LEU A 9 -9.17 5.90 10.07
N LEU A 10 -9.04 7.11 9.55
CA LEU A 10 -8.25 8.18 10.15
C LEU A 10 -8.79 8.59 11.53
N GLU A 11 -10.09 8.70 11.68
CA GLU A 11 -10.74 8.97 13.00
C GLU A 11 -10.45 7.83 13.99
N ALA A 12 -10.64 6.58 13.59
CA ALA A 12 -10.33 5.41 14.41
C ALA A 12 -8.84 5.35 14.79
N TYR A 13 -7.96 5.67 13.85
CA TYR A 13 -6.52 5.75 14.06
C TYR A 13 -6.17 6.82 15.10
N ARG A 14 -6.69 8.04 14.97
CA ARG A 14 -6.49 9.14 15.92
C ARG A 14 -7.02 8.78 17.31
N PHE A 15 -8.18 8.12 17.36
CA PHE A 15 -8.72 7.61 18.63
C PHE A 15 -7.78 6.55 19.25
N ALA A 16 -7.25 5.62 18.47
CA ALA A 16 -6.27 4.64 18.95
C ALA A 16 -4.97 5.33 19.44
N CYS A 17 -4.53 6.40 18.77
CA CYS A 17 -3.39 7.20 19.19
C CYS A 17 -3.62 7.95 20.53
N SER A 18 -4.86 8.22 20.94
CA SER A 18 -5.15 8.82 22.26
C SER A 18 -4.97 7.83 23.43
N ARG A 19 -4.78 6.53 23.15
CA ARG A 19 -4.61 5.50 24.20
C ARG A 19 -3.14 5.40 24.62
N PRO A 20 -2.84 5.11 25.89
CA PRO A 20 -1.47 5.01 26.39
C PRO A 20 -0.80 3.69 25.97
N THR A 21 -0.51 3.54 24.69
CA THR A 21 0.12 2.34 24.11
C THR A 21 1.41 2.71 23.39
N SER A 22 2.42 1.86 23.47
CA SER A 22 3.71 2.03 22.76
C SER A 22 3.72 1.43 21.35
N VAL A 23 2.73 0.60 21.02
CA VAL A 23 2.57 -0.04 19.72
C VAL A 23 1.11 0.04 19.30
N LEU A 24 0.89 0.41 18.04
CA LEU A 24 -0.41 0.41 17.39
C LEU A 24 -0.36 -0.53 16.19
N VAL A 25 -1.39 -1.36 16.00
CA VAL A 25 -1.47 -2.28 14.88
C VAL A 25 -2.61 -1.88 13.95
N LEU A 26 -2.28 -1.66 12.68
CA LEU A 26 -3.23 -1.52 11.58
C LEU A 26 -3.44 -2.89 10.94
N GLY A 27 -4.63 -3.44 11.06
CA GLY A 27 -5.06 -4.66 10.39
C GLY A 27 -5.89 -4.38 9.16
N GLY A 28 -6.11 -5.43 8.37
CA GLY A 28 -7.03 -5.43 7.23
C GLY A 28 -8.05 -6.56 7.36
N GLN A 29 -8.85 -6.74 6.32
CA GLN A 29 -9.73 -7.90 6.20
C GLN A 29 -8.92 -9.16 5.83
N ARG A 30 -9.57 -10.33 5.92
CA ARG A 30 -8.94 -11.61 5.62
C ARG A 30 -8.43 -11.72 4.19
N ASP A 31 -9.20 -11.22 3.23
CA ASP A 31 -8.95 -11.45 1.81
C ASP A 31 -8.06 -10.35 1.20
N PHE A 32 -8.09 -9.14 1.75
CA PHE A 32 -7.21 -8.05 1.34
C PHE A 32 -6.94 -7.07 2.50
N PHE A 33 -5.77 -6.45 2.48
CA PHE A 33 -5.45 -5.36 3.37
C PHE A 33 -6.01 -4.04 2.83
N SER A 34 -5.52 -3.62 1.66
CA SER A 34 -6.04 -2.48 0.91
C SER A 34 -5.51 -2.53 -0.53
N ASN A 35 -6.32 -2.06 -1.48
CA ASN A 35 -5.93 -1.88 -2.88
C ASN A 35 -5.88 -0.39 -3.30
N GLY A 36 -5.70 0.51 -2.33
CA GLY A 36 -5.69 1.96 -2.57
C GLY A 36 -7.09 2.57 -2.72
N ILE A 37 -7.24 3.58 -3.57
CA ILE A 37 -8.50 4.28 -3.84
C ILE A 37 -9.57 3.33 -4.38
N HIS A 38 -10.84 3.62 -4.11
CA HIS A 38 -11.95 2.72 -4.44
C HIS A 38 -12.50 2.94 -5.85
N LEU A 39 -11.87 2.29 -6.85
CA LEU A 39 -12.20 2.49 -8.27
C LEU A 39 -13.68 2.30 -8.60
N GLY A 40 -14.39 1.37 -7.94
CA GLY A 40 -15.83 1.15 -8.17
C GLY A 40 -16.70 2.31 -7.67
N VAL A 41 -16.36 2.96 -6.56
CA VAL A 41 -17.05 4.16 -6.08
C VAL A 41 -16.78 5.34 -7.01
N ILE A 42 -15.54 5.49 -7.44
CA ILE A 42 -15.14 6.52 -8.39
C ILE A 42 -15.87 6.35 -9.72
N GLU A 43 -15.96 5.12 -10.25
CA GLU A 43 -16.68 4.83 -11.52
C GLU A 43 -18.17 5.15 -11.44
N ALA A 44 -18.77 4.95 -10.27
CA ALA A 44 -20.19 5.23 -10.04
C ALA A 44 -20.51 6.70 -9.71
N SER A 45 -19.47 7.53 -9.55
CA SER A 45 -19.64 8.96 -9.25
C SER A 45 -20.14 9.74 -10.48
N ALA A 46 -20.89 10.81 -10.23
CA ALA A 46 -21.27 11.78 -11.27
C ALA A 46 -20.07 12.53 -11.84
N ASP A 47 -19.03 12.76 -11.01
CA ASP A 47 -17.75 13.33 -11.42
C ASP A 47 -16.59 12.44 -10.92
N PRO A 48 -16.16 11.48 -11.76
CA PRO A 48 -15.09 10.56 -11.39
C PRO A 48 -13.74 11.23 -11.17
N ALA A 49 -13.44 12.35 -11.81
CA ALA A 49 -12.18 13.06 -11.60
C ALA A 49 -12.16 13.71 -10.21
N GLN A 50 -13.24 14.38 -9.84
CA GLN A 50 -13.40 15.00 -8.52
C GLN A 50 -13.42 13.94 -7.40
N GLU A 51 -14.12 12.81 -7.59
CA GLU A 51 -14.11 11.72 -6.59
C GLU A 51 -12.71 11.09 -6.46
N SER A 52 -11.99 10.92 -7.57
CA SER A 52 -10.59 10.44 -7.53
C SER A 52 -9.71 11.38 -6.72
N TRP A 53 -9.85 12.70 -6.94
CA TRP A 53 -9.11 13.73 -6.23
C TRP A 53 -9.45 13.75 -4.73
N ALA A 54 -10.73 13.68 -4.39
CA ALA A 54 -11.16 13.60 -2.99
C ALA A 54 -10.64 12.34 -2.30
N ASN A 55 -10.68 11.20 -3.00
CA ASN A 55 -10.26 9.91 -2.44
C ASN A 55 -8.75 9.84 -2.23
N ILE A 56 -7.93 10.32 -3.18
CA ILE A 56 -6.47 10.30 -3.02
C ILE A 56 -6.03 11.21 -1.88
N ASN A 57 -6.61 12.40 -1.74
CA ASN A 57 -6.31 13.29 -0.62
C ASN A 57 -6.67 12.66 0.72
N ALA A 58 -7.81 11.95 0.82
CA ALA A 58 -8.19 11.25 2.04
C ALA A 58 -7.26 10.06 2.36
N MET A 59 -6.69 9.40 1.33
CA MET A 59 -5.65 8.38 1.53
C MET A 59 -4.36 9.01 2.04
N ASP A 60 -3.93 10.12 1.44
CA ASP A 60 -2.73 10.85 1.85
C ASP A 60 -2.84 11.34 3.30
N ASP A 61 -4.00 11.84 3.72
CA ASP A 61 -4.24 12.25 5.10
C ASP A 61 -4.05 11.08 6.09
N MET A 62 -4.50 9.88 5.70
CA MET A 62 -4.30 8.67 6.52
C MET A 62 -2.82 8.27 6.58
N VAL A 63 -2.12 8.30 5.45
CA VAL A 63 -0.68 7.97 5.39
C VAL A 63 0.15 9.01 6.14
N ALA A 64 -0.16 10.31 5.99
CA ALA A 64 0.47 11.39 6.75
C ALA A 64 0.33 11.17 8.26
N ALA A 65 -0.87 10.79 8.72
CA ALA A 65 -1.08 10.53 10.14
C ALA A 65 -0.18 9.39 10.67
N ILE A 66 0.06 8.34 9.87
CA ILE A 66 0.98 7.27 10.25
C ILE A 66 2.42 7.78 10.29
N LEU A 67 2.87 8.48 9.25
CA LEU A 67 4.24 8.99 9.13
C LEU A 67 4.60 10.02 10.21
N THR A 68 3.63 10.81 10.65
CA THR A 68 3.79 11.83 11.70
C THR A 68 3.57 11.32 13.12
N THR A 69 3.14 10.08 13.30
CA THR A 69 3.05 9.43 14.61
C THR A 69 4.44 9.06 15.10
N THR A 70 5.03 9.85 16.01
CA THR A 70 6.42 9.68 16.48
C THR A 70 6.53 9.23 17.95
N ASP A 71 5.41 9.14 18.67
CA ASP A 71 5.35 8.79 20.10
C ASP A 71 5.14 7.28 20.35
N ARG A 72 5.00 6.49 19.30
CA ARG A 72 4.78 5.04 19.32
C ARG A 72 5.23 4.39 18.03
N LEU A 73 5.33 3.06 18.03
CA LEU A 73 5.55 2.29 16.81
C LEU A 73 4.21 1.88 16.19
N VAL A 74 4.12 1.98 14.88
CA VAL A 74 2.98 1.53 14.09
C VAL A 74 3.36 0.28 13.32
N VAL A 75 2.52 -0.74 13.38
CA VAL A 75 2.68 -2.02 12.66
C VAL A 75 1.53 -2.14 11.66
N ALA A 76 1.84 -2.38 10.40
CA ALA A 76 0.84 -2.81 9.42
C ALA A 76 0.82 -4.34 9.36
N ALA A 77 -0.34 -4.96 9.62
CA ALA A 77 -0.52 -6.40 9.65
C ALA A 77 -1.36 -6.88 8.46
N LEU A 78 -0.71 -7.44 7.47
CA LEU A 78 -1.29 -7.85 6.19
C LEU A 78 -1.75 -9.31 6.26
N GLY A 79 -3.02 -9.56 6.55
CA GLY A 79 -3.67 -10.88 6.47
C GLY A 79 -4.06 -11.25 5.03
N GLY A 80 -4.20 -10.28 4.14
CA GLY A 80 -4.54 -10.41 2.73
C GLY A 80 -3.73 -9.45 1.85
N ASN A 81 -3.94 -9.52 0.54
CA ASN A 81 -3.17 -8.80 -0.46
C ASN A 81 -3.23 -7.27 -0.29
N ALA A 82 -2.17 -6.60 -0.72
CA ALA A 82 -2.08 -5.14 -0.74
C ALA A 82 -1.57 -4.66 -2.11
N ALA A 83 -2.24 -3.65 -2.69
CA ALA A 83 -1.86 -3.14 -4.00
C ALA A 83 -1.91 -1.60 -4.04
N ALA A 84 -1.12 -1.02 -4.92
CA ALA A 84 -1.05 0.42 -5.16
C ALA A 84 -0.96 1.22 -3.84
N GLY A 85 -1.79 2.22 -3.64
CA GLY A 85 -1.84 3.00 -2.40
C GLY A 85 -2.08 2.18 -1.14
N GLY A 86 -2.70 1.01 -1.24
CA GLY A 86 -2.83 0.08 -0.11
C GLY A 86 -1.51 -0.55 0.32
N ALA A 87 -0.61 -0.84 -0.63
CA ALA A 87 0.75 -1.26 -0.32
C ALA A 87 1.53 -0.10 0.32
N MET A 88 1.41 1.12 -0.20
CA MET A 88 2.10 2.29 0.34
C MET A 88 1.60 2.67 1.74
N LEU A 89 0.29 2.54 1.99
CA LEU A 89 -0.28 2.67 3.34
C LEU A 89 0.39 1.71 4.35
N ALA A 90 0.64 0.48 3.93
CA ALA A 90 1.35 -0.48 4.77
C ALA A 90 2.82 -0.07 4.98
N LEU A 91 3.50 0.39 3.93
CA LEU A 91 4.91 0.81 3.98
C LEU A 91 5.15 2.08 4.80
N ALA A 92 4.12 2.88 5.07
CA ALA A 92 4.18 4.03 5.97
C ALA A 92 4.35 3.64 7.44
N ALA A 93 4.01 2.41 7.82
CA ALA A 93 4.19 1.90 9.17
C ALA A 93 5.68 1.62 9.48
N ASP A 94 6.04 1.57 10.76
CA ASP A 94 7.40 1.27 11.21
C ASP A 94 7.78 -0.19 10.95
N GLU A 95 6.80 -1.09 11.01
CA GLU A 95 6.96 -2.49 10.63
C GLU A 95 5.77 -2.98 9.79
N VAL A 96 6.07 -3.82 8.83
CA VAL A 96 5.10 -4.55 8.01
C VAL A 96 5.18 -6.03 8.36
N TRP A 97 4.13 -6.54 8.98
CA TRP A 97 3.98 -7.96 9.28
C TRP A 97 3.01 -8.58 8.29
N CYS A 98 3.42 -9.62 7.63
CA CYS A 98 2.68 -10.18 6.52
C CYS A 98 2.42 -11.67 6.73
N ARG A 99 1.18 -12.11 6.50
CA ARG A 99 0.87 -13.54 6.44
C ARG A 99 1.58 -14.18 5.24
N ASP A 100 2.12 -15.38 5.44
CA ASP A 100 2.69 -16.15 4.33
C ASP A 100 1.64 -16.40 3.24
N GLY A 101 2.05 -16.30 1.98
CA GLY A 101 1.17 -16.44 0.81
C GLY A 101 0.44 -15.16 0.39
N VAL A 102 0.61 -14.03 1.09
CA VAL A 102 0.10 -12.72 0.65
C VAL A 102 0.97 -12.16 -0.49
N VAL A 103 0.34 -11.40 -1.37
CA VAL A 103 0.98 -10.73 -2.50
C VAL A 103 0.90 -9.22 -2.34
N LEU A 104 2.01 -8.53 -2.61
CA LEU A 104 2.10 -7.09 -2.66
C LEU A 104 2.27 -6.62 -4.11
N ASN A 105 1.56 -5.55 -4.49
CA ASN A 105 1.72 -4.88 -5.78
C ASN A 105 2.03 -3.40 -5.57
N PRO A 106 3.29 -3.02 -5.23
CA PRO A 106 3.66 -1.65 -4.87
C PRO A 106 3.88 -0.78 -6.11
N HIS A 107 2.86 -0.61 -6.94
CA HIS A 107 2.92 0.20 -8.16
C HIS A 107 1.54 0.74 -8.56
N TYR A 108 1.54 1.77 -9.41
CA TYR A 108 0.34 2.43 -9.94
C TYR A 108 0.25 2.36 -11.47
N LYS A 109 1.30 1.89 -12.14
CA LYS A 109 1.50 1.93 -13.59
C LYS A 109 0.34 1.34 -14.38
N LEU A 110 -0.24 0.21 -13.93
CA LEU A 110 -1.33 -0.44 -14.65
C LEU A 110 -2.62 0.38 -14.68
N MET A 111 -2.76 1.42 -13.85
CA MET A 111 -3.87 2.38 -13.89
C MET A 111 -3.49 3.68 -14.59
N GLY A 112 -2.29 3.79 -15.16
CA GLY A 112 -1.82 5.04 -15.75
C GLY A 112 -1.63 6.16 -14.74
N LEU A 113 -1.38 5.84 -13.47
CA LEU A 113 -1.22 6.78 -12.39
C LEU A 113 0.26 6.90 -11.97
N HIS A 114 0.65 8.10 -11.57
CA HIS A 114 1.93 8.32 -10.89
C HIS A 114 1.93 7.68 -9.50
N GLY A 115 0.82 7.77 -8.80
CA GLY A 115 0.68 7.40 -7.42
C GLY A 115 0.94 8.55 -6.46
N SER A 116 0.44 8.39 -5.25
CA SER A 116 0.66 9.28 -4.13
C SER A 116 0.92 8.45 -2.87
N GLU A 117 0.34 8.79 -1.74
CA GLU A 117 0.52 8.09 -0.47
C GLU A 117 1.98 8.09 0.00
N TYR A 118 2.71 9.15 -0.34
CA TYR A 118 4.12 9.36 0.03
C TYR A 118 5.05 8.24 -0.43
N TRP A 119 4.73 7.56 -1.56
CA TRP A 119 5.55 6.45 -2.03
C TRP A 119 6.96 6.89 -2.42
N THR A 120 7.13 8.12 -2.90
CA THR A 120 8.43 8.69 -3.27
C THR A 120 9.32 8.94 -2.05
N TYR A 121 8.73 9.01 -0.86
CA TYR A 121 9.42 9.04 0.42
C TYR A 121 9.62 7.64 1.02
N THR A 122 8.55 6.84 1.10
CA THR A 122 8.54 5.58 1.87
C THR A 122 9.25 4.43 1.15
N LEU A 123 8.95 4.22 -0.14
CA LEU A 123 9.45 3.06 -0.89
C LEU A 123 10.99 3.08 -1.06
N PRO A 124 11.64 4.20 -1.46
CA PRO A 124 13.09 4.26 -1.55
C PRO A 124 13.82 4.05 -0.22
N ARG A 125 13.20 4.43 0.90
CA ARG A 125 13.76 4.20 2.25
C ARG A 125 13.76 2.74 2.65
N ARG A 126 12.79 1.98 2.15
CA ARG A 126 12.67 0.54 2.44
C ARG A 126 13.59 -0.32 1.57
N VAL A 127 13.67 -0.01 0.28
CA VAL A 127 14.33 -0.91 -0.69
C VAL A 127 15.47 -0.25 -1.46
N GLY A 128 15.76 1.00 -1.19
CA GLY A 128 16.68 1.83 -1.96
C GLY A 128 16.08 2.37 -3.26
N PRO A 129 16.60 3.50 -3.81
CA PRO A 129 16.01 4.18 -4.96
C PRO A 129 16.02 3.33 -6.23
N ALA A 130 17.05 2.55 -6.49
CA ALA A 130 17.14 1.69 -7.67
C ALA A 130 16.08 0.59 -7.66
N MET A 131 15.84 -0.07 -6.51
CA MET A 131 14.82 -1.11 -6.40
C MET A 131 13.42 -0.50 -6.40
N ALA A 132 13.20 0.66 -5.78
CA ALA A 132 11.93 1.38 -5.85
C ALA A 132 11.54 1.68 -7.30
N GLY A 133 12.49 2.20 -8.11
CA GLY A 133 12.28 2.41 -9.54
C GLY A 133 11.95 1.11 -10.29
N ARG A 134 12.64 0.02 -9.99
CA ARG A 134 12.34 -1.29 -10.62
C ARG A 134 10.94 -1.79 -10.29
N LEU A 135 10.53 -1.75 -9.03
CA LEU A 135 9.21 -2.21 -8.59
C LEU A 135 8.08 -1.43 -9.27
N THR A 136 8.21 -0.11 -9.33
CA THR A 136 7.20 0.76 -9.94
C THR A 136 7.17 0.64 -11.47
N GLN A 137 8.32 0.42 -12.13
CA GLN A 137 8.42 0.30 -13.59
C GLN A 137 8.01 -1.09 -14.12
N GLN A 138 8.43 -2.16 -13.45
CA GLN A 138 8.09 -3.53 -13.87
C GLN A 138 6.62 -3.86 -13.58
N ALA A 139 6.05 -3.27 -12.54
CA ALA A 139 4.65 -3.43 -12.17
C ALA A 139 4.23 -4.91 -11.98
N LEU A 140 5.14 -5.71 -11.44
CA LEU A 140 4.91 -7.13 -11.18
C LEU A 140 4.50 -7.38 -9.72
N PRO A 141 3.68 -8.41 -9.47
CA PRO A 141 3.35 -8.83 -8.12
C PRO A 141 4.58 -9.37 -7.39
N VAL A 142 4.67 -9.05 -6.10
CA VAL A 142 5.76 -9.45 -5.22
C VAL A 142 5.23 -10.42 -4.17
N SER A 143 5.74 -11.65 -4.13
CA SER A 143 5.37 -12.63 -3.09
C SER A 143 5.89 -12.19 -1.72
N THR A 144 5.25 -12.65 -0.64
CA THR A 144 5.67 -12.39 0.75
C THR A 144 7.16 -12.69 0.98
N ALA A 145 7.67 -13.82 0.46
CA ALA A 145 9.06 -14.22 0.61
C ALA A 145 10.01 -13.23 -0.10
N THR A 146 9.66 -12.78 -1.30
CA THR A 146 10.44 -11.78 -2.04
C THR A 146 10.34 -10.41 -1.37
N ALA A 147 9.15 -10.00 -0.92
CA ALA A 147 8.93 -8.76 -0.20
C ALA A 147 9.78 -8.68 1.09
N HIS A 148 9.90 -9.79 1.82
CA HIS A 148 10.76 -9.87 3.00
C HIS A 148 12.25 -9.73 2.65
N ARG A 149 12.72 -10.40 1.60
CA ARG A 149 14.12 -10.25 1.15
C ARG A 149 14.47 -8.84 0.69
N LEU A 150 13.49 -8.13 0.11
CA LEU A 150 13.66 -6.76 -0.38
C LEU A 150 13.53 -5.69 0.73
N GLY A 151 13.05 -6.04 1.91
CA GLY A 151 12.80 -5.08 3.00
C GLY A 151 11.42 -4.39 2.94
N LEU A 152 10.51 -4.83 2.06
CA LEU A 152 9.10 -4.39 2.05
C LEU A 152 8.32 -4.96 3.23
N VAL A 153 8.70 -6.13 3.72
CA VAL A 153 8.09 -6.85 4.84
C VAL A 153 9.15 -7.13 5.89
N ASP A 154 8.88 -6.77 7.14
CA ASP A 154 9.80 -6.96 8.27
C ASP A 154 9.62 -8.33 8.94
N ARG A 155 8.40 -8.88 8.90
CA ARG A 155 8.08 -10.18 9.51
C ARG A 155 7.10 -10.98 8.66
N VAL A 156 7.44 -12.24 8.40
CA VAL A 156 6.51 -13.21 7.81
C VAL A 156 5.89 -14.05 8.91
N ILE A 157 4.56 -14.10 8.96
CA ILE A 157 3.78 -14.88 9.94
C ILE A 157 3.17 -16.06 9.22
N ARG A 158 3.58 -17.27 9.61
CA ARG A 158 3.01 -18.52 9.13
C ARG A 158 1.80 -18.87 9.99
N ALA A 159 0.62 -18.58 9.49
CA ALA A 159 -0.65 -18.87 10.15
C ALA A 159 -1.74 -19.10 9.10
N ALA A 160 -2.76 -19.88 9.47
CA ALA A 160 -3.97 -19.95 8.69
C ALA A 160 -4.65 -18.56 8.64
N PRO A 161 -5.42 -18.23 7.58
CA PRO A 161 -6.06 -16.92 7.48
C PRO A 161 -6.94 -16.56 8.69
N GLN A 162 -7.56 -17.56 9.32
CA GLN A 162 -8.42 -17.39 10.48
C GLN A 162 -7.65 -17.11 11.78
N GLU A 163 -6.42 -17.61 11.88
CA GLU A 163 -5.56 -17.51 13.05
C GLU A 163 -4.64 -16.28 13.02
N PHE A 164 -4.52 -15.64 11.84
CA PHE A 164 -3.57 -14.56 11.64
C PHE A 164 -3.75 -13.41 12.63
N GLY A 165 -5.00 -13.02 12.91
CA GLY A 165 -5.31 -11.93 13.86
C GLY A 165 -4.82 -12.23 15.29
N ASP A 166 -4.99 -13.46 15.75
CA ASP A 166 -4.53 -13.91 17.09
C ASP A 166 -3.01 -13.95 17.15
N GLU A 167 -2.37 -14.45 16.09
CA GLU A 167 -0.91 -14.43 15.97
C GLU A 167 -0.34 -13.01 16.00
N VAL A 168 -0.94 -12.09 15.23
CA VAL A 168 -0.55 -10.67 15.24
C VAL A 168 -0.70 -10.09 16.64
N THR A 169 -1.81 -10.35 17.31
CA THR A 169 -2.05 -9.88 18.68
C THR A 169 -1.00 -10.41 19.65
N ARG A 170 -0.65 -11.69 19.55
CA ARG A 170 0.38 -12.32 20.38
C ARG A 170 1.76 -11.70 20.13
N TYR A 171 2.12 -11.49 18.86
CA TYR A 171 3.38 -10.84 18.49
C TYR A 171 3.42 -9.38 18.93
N ALA A 172 2.35 -8.63 18.75
CA ALA A 172 2.27 -7.22 19.13
C ALA A 172 2.43 -7.02 20.64
N ARG A 173 1.81 -7.88 21.46
CA ARG A 173 2.00 -7.85 22.93
C ARG A 173 3.46 -8.11 23.32
N ARG A 174 4.11 -9.11 22.72
CA ARG A 174 5.52 -9.40 22.96
C ARG A 174 6.41 -8.25 22.50
N PHE A 175 6.14 -7.71 21.34
CA PHE A 175 6.86 -6.57 20.76
C PHE A 175 6.77 -5.35 21.66
N ALA A 176 5.56 -4.97 22.10
CA ALA A 176 5.35 -3.84 23.00
C ALA A 176 6.06 -4.00 24.37
N ALA A 177 6.27 -5.24 24.83
CA ALA A 177 6.98 -5.53 26.08
C ALA A 177 8.52 -5.52 25.95
N MET A 178 9.06 -5.38 24.73
CA MET A 178 10.51 -5.39 24.52
C MET A 178 11.14 -4.08 24.99
N PRO A 179 12.23 -4.11 25.78
CA PRO A 179 12.94 -2.87 26.19
C PRO A 179 13.38 -2.01 25.03
N ALA A 180 13.71 -2.61 23.89
CA ALA A 180 14.15 -1.91 22.69
C ALA A 180 13.06 -1.02 22.05
N VAL A 181 11.78 -1.20 22.37
CA VAL A 181 10.68 -0.41 21.79
C VAL A 181 10.82 1.06 22.12
N GLN A 182 11.15 1.41 23.37
CA GLN A 182 11.33 2.80 23.76
C GLN A 182 12.51 3.46 23.01
N HIS A 183 13.61 2.74 22.87
CA HIS A 183 14.74 3.22 22.07
C HIS A 183 14.36 3.44 20.60
N ARG A 184 13.60 2.50 20.01
CA ARG A 184 13.10 2.62 18.63
C ARG A 184 12.18 3.82 18.44
N ILE A 185 11.32 4.14 19.42
CA ILE A 185 10.45 5.31 19.38
C ILE A 185 11.30 6.61 19.36
N VAL A 186 12.32 6.70 20.22
CA VAL A 186 13.24 7.85 20.23
C VAL A 186 13.95 7.98 18.89
N THR A 187 14.56 6.92 18.40
CA THR A 187 15.25 6.90 17.09
C THR A 187 14.33 7.30 15.95
N LYS A 188 13.08 6.76 15.94
CA LYS A 188 12.05 7.14 14.94
C LYS A 188 11.81 8.65 14.93
N LYS A 189 11.63 9.24 16.11
CA LYS A 189 11.40 10.68 16.24
C LYS A 189 12.56 11.48 15.67
N GLU A 190 13.80 11.15 16.08
CA GLU A 190 15.02 11.81 15.58
C GLU A 190 15.20 11.69 14.07
N VAL A 191 14.90 10.50 13.51
CA VAL A 191 14.94 10.28 12.06
C VAL A 191 13.90 11.14 11.37
N ARG A 192 12.65 11.17 11.89
CA ARG A 192 11.57 11.96 11.29
C ARG A 192 11.87 13.47 11.32
N GLU A 193 12.42 13.98 12.43
CA GLU A 193 12.83 15.38 12.57
C GLU A 193 13.93 15.74 11.57
N ARG A 194 14.92 14.88 11.40
CA ARG A 194 16.01 15.06 10.42
C ARG A 194 15.50 15.05 8.99
N ASP A 195 14.60 14.13 8.68
CA ASP A 195 14.02 14.03 7.34
C ASP A 195 13.16 15.25 7.01
N GLU A 196 12.37 15.72 8.00
CA GLU A 196 11.54 16.92 7.86
C GLU A 196 12.38 18.17 7.64
N ALA A 197 13.51 18.28 8.31
CA ALA A 197 14.46 19.39 8.12
C ALA A 197 15.15 19.35 6.74
N SER A 198 15.30 18.16 6.14
CA SER A 198 15.92 17.99 4.82
C SER A 198 14.94 18.20 3.67
N LYS A 199 13.79 17.54 3.71
CA LYS A 199 12.67 17.73 2.80
C LYS A 199 11.38 17.40 3.56
N PRO A 200 10.51 18.40 3.78
CA PRO A 200 9.23 18.21 4.46
C PRO A 200 8.32 17.20 3.75
N LEU A 201 7.52 16.48 4.53
CA LEU A 201 6.50 15.56 3.97
C LEU A 201 5.52 16.29 3.04
N ASP A 202 5.18 17.52 3.35
CA ASP A 202 4.27 18.33 2.54
C ASP A 202 4.82 18.60 1.12
N GLU A 203 6.14 18.67 0.95
CA GLU A 203 6.76 18.79 -0.38
C GLU A 203 6.60 17.50 -1.19
N TYR A 204 6.81 16.32 -0.57
CA TYR A 204 6.56 15.03 -1.23
C TYR A 204 5.11 14.91 -1.66
N ARG A 205 4.17 15.26 -0.75
CA ARG A 205 2.74 15.26 -1.06
C ARG A 205 2.40 16.20 -2.22
N ALA A 206 2.91 17.41 -2.19
CA ALA A 206 2.64 18.41 -3.24
C ALA A 206 3.14 17.95 -4.61
N GLU A 207 4.35 17.39 -4.68
CA GLU A 207 4.93 16.86 -5.92
C GLU A 207 4.13 15.68 -6.47
N GLU A 208 3.77 14.71 -5.62
CA GLU A 208 2.97 13.55 -6.00
C GLU A 208 1.56 13.97 -6.45
N LEU A 209 0.89 14.82 -5.68
CA LEU A 209 -0.45 15.29 -6.00
C LEU A 209 -0.50 16.17 -7.27
N ALA A 210 0.55 16.93 -7.57
CA ALA A 210 0.63 17.67 -8.83
C ALA A 210 0.60 16.74 -10.06
N LEU A 211 1.28 15.58 -9.96
CA LEU A 211 1.27 14.56 -11.00
C LEU A 211 -0.07 13.81 -11.03
N MET A 212 -0.64 13.50 -9.87
CA MET A 212 -1.97 12.87 -9.77
C MET A 212 -3.07 13.78 -10.30
N HIS A 213 -3.00 15.09 -10.06
CA HIS A 213 -3.93 16.06 -10.63
C HIS A 213 -3.91 16.01 -12.16
N ARG A 214 -2.72 15.96 -12.77
CA ARG A 214 -2.59 15.77 -14.21
C ARG A 214 -3.23 14.46 -14.67
N ASN A 215 -2.97 13.35 -13.97
CA ASN A 215 -3.57 12.05 -14.32
C ASN A 215 -5.10 12.06 -14.26
N PHE A 216 -5.71 12.84 -13.35
CA PHE A 216 -7.16 12.89 -13.18
C PHE A 216 -7.85 13.92 -14.09
N TYR A 217 -7.18 15.03 -14.42
CA TYR A 217 -7.79 16.16 -15.12
C TYR A 217 -7.11 16.49 -16.46
N GLY A 218 -5.92 15.93 -16.73
CA GLY A 218 -5.15 16.23 -17.94
C GLY A 218 -5.80 15.63 -19.19
N PRO A 219 -5.74 16.36 -20.32
CA PRO A 219 -6.26 15.83 -21.58
C PRO A 219 -5.39 14.67 -22.07
N GLY A 220 -6.04 13.59 -22.53
CA GLY A 220 -5.37 12.42 -23.08
C GLY A 220 -4.76 11.46 -22.05
N GLU A 221 -4.90 11.71 -20.77
CA GLU A 221 -4.45 10.79 -19.72
C GLU A 221 -5.27 9.48 -19.73
N PRO A 222 -4.61 8.31 -19.61
CA PRO A 222 -5.28 7.02 -19.79
C PRO A 222 -6.11 6.57 -18.59
N TYR A 223 -5.98 7.21 -17.44
CA TYR A 223 -6.56 6.76 -16.18
C TYR A 223 -8.04 6.45 -16.25
N HIS A 224 -8.85 7.36 -16.80
CA HIS A 224 -10.31 7.18 -16.81
C HIS A 224 -10.74 5.96 -17.65
N ALA A 225 -10.10 5.75 -18.80
CA ALA A 225 -10.35 4.59 -19.64
C ALA A 225 -9.89 3.29 -18.96
N LEU A 226 -8.70 3.30 -18.36
CA LEU A 226 -8.14 2.14 -17.65
C LEU A 226 -8.96 1.76 -16.41
N ARG A 227 -9.41 2.74 -15.64
CA ARG A 227 -10.30 2.53 -14.49
C ARG A 227 -11.63 1.91 -14.92
N SER A 228 -12.29 2.51 -15.93
CA SER A 228 -13.57 2.04 -16.43
C SER A 228 -13.47 0.59 -16.94
N ALA A 229 -12.48 0.28 -17.77
CA ALA A 229 -12.22 -1.07 -18.25
C ALA A 229 -11.97 -2.07 -17.10
N PHE A 230 -11.19 -1.65 -16.09
CA PHE A 230 -10.92 -2.48 -14.92
C PHE A 230 -12.18 -2.79 -14.11
N VAL A 231 -13.00 -1.77 -13.83
CA VAL A 231 -14.25 -1.94 -13.05
C VAL A 231 -15.27 -2.81 -13.80
N ARG A 232 -15.36 -2.64 -15.12
CA ARG A 232 -16.25 -3.45 -15.98
C ARG A 232 -15.69 -4.83 -16.30
N LYS A 233 -14.47 -5.15 -15.85
CA LYS A 233 -13.78 -6.41 -16.15
C LYS A 233 -13.62 -6.64 -17.66
N GLU A 234 -13.42 -5.57 -18.41
CA GLU A 234 -13.12 -5.64 -19.83
C GLU A 234 -11.70 -6.19 -20.06
N ARG A 235 -11.56 -7.10 -21.04
CA ARG A 235 -10.25 -7.67 -21.37
C ARG A 235 -9.34 -6.59 -21.95
N ARG A 236 -8.12 -6.46 -21.43
CA ARG A 236 -7.08 -5.64 -22.05
C ARG A 236 -6.50 -6.40 -23.23
N LEU A 237 -6.51 -5.78 -24.41
CA LEU A 237 -5.72 -6.25 -25.55
C LEU A 237 -4.24 -6.16 -25.13
N GLY A 238 -3.55 -7.33 -25.05
CA GLY A 238 -2.13 -7.39 -24.66
C GLY A 238 -1.87 -7.74 -23.19
N ASP A 239 -2.82 -8.32 -22.45
CA ASP A 239 -2.58 -8.82 -21.09
C ASP A 239 -1.58 -10.00 -21.14
N PRO A 240 -0.40 -9.87 -20.46
CA PRO A 240 0.61 -10.95 -20.44
C PRO A 240 0.10 -12.29 -19.90
N SER A 241 -0.98 -12.30 -19.11
CA SER A 241 -1.61 -13.53 -18.62
C SER A 241 -2.23 -14.39 -19.74
N GLN A 242 -2.37 -13.86 -20.96
CA GLN A 242 -2.86 -14.60 -22.12
C GLN A 242 -1.79 -15.40 -22.84
N LEU A 243 -0.51 -15.00 -22.76
CA LEU A 243 0.60 -15.74 -23.40
C LEU A 243 0.80 -17.12 -22.73
N ASP A 244 0.53 -17.24 -21.43
CA ASP A 244 0.66 -18.50 -20.71
C ASP A 244 -0.51 -19.47 -20.94
N ALA A 245 -1.72 -18.95 -21.18
CA ALA A 245 -2.90 -19.80 -21.43
C ALA A 245 -2.88 -20.43 -22.82
N GLU A 246 -2.41 -19.73 -23.84
CA GLU A 246 -2.26 -20.26 -25.20
C GLU A 246 -1.02 -21.18 -25.30
N GLY A 247 0.07 -20.87 -24.59
CA GLY A 247 1.26 -21.71 -24.51
C GLY A 247 0.98 -23.08 -23.86
N VAL A 248 0.18 -23.10 -22.79
CA VAL A 248 -0.23 -24.33 -22.11
C VAL A 248 -1.23 -25.16 -22.95
N ALA A 249 -2.11 -24.51 -23.70
CA ALA A 249 -3.02 -25.19 -24.61
C ALA A 249 -2.27 -25.86 -25.79
N HIS A 250 -1.26 -25.20 -26.34
CA HIS A 250 -0.43 -25.77 -27.43
C HIS A 250 0.45 -26.93 -26.98
N GLN A 251 1.00 -26.90 -25.76
CA GLN A 251 1.76 -28.02 -25.20
C GLN A 251 0.90 -29.24 -24.87
N ARG A 252 -0.37 -29.06 -24.50
CA ARG A 252 -1.32 -30.19 -24.29
C ARG A 252 -1.80 -30.79 -25.59
N ALA A 253 -1.86 -30.03 -26.67
CA ALA A 253 -2.24 -30.53 -28.00
C ALA A 253 -1.06 -31.28 -28.72
N ALA A 254 0.20 -30.89 -28.45
CA ALA A 254 1.38 -31.52 -29.03
C ALA A 254 1.84 -32.81 -28.31
N GLY A 255 1.26 -33.12 -27.15
CA GLY A 255 1.62 -34.30 -26.35
C GLY A 255 0.70 -35.53 -26.54
N ARG A 256 -0.10 -35.57 -27.61
CA ARG A 256 -0.85 -36.76 -28.00
C ARG A 256 -0.39 -37.27 -29.37
N ILE A 257 0.69 -38.01 -29.39
CA ILE A 257 1.00 -39.08 -30.30
C ILE A 257 1.58 -40.21 -29.47
#